data_0337adaf35aa65751c27aceb24a3dbb8
#
_entry.id   0337adaf35aa65751c27aceb24a3dbb8
#
_cell.length_a   1.000
_cell.length_b   1.000
_cell.length_c   1.000
_cell.angle_alpha   90.00
_cell.angle_beta   90.00
_cell.angle_gamma   90.00
#
_symmetry.space_group_name_H-M   'P 1'
#
loop_
_entity.id
_entity.type
_entity.pdbx_description
1 polymer ?
#
loop_
_entity_poly.entity_id
_entity_poly.type
_entity_poly.pdbx_seq_one_letter_code
_entity_poly.pdbx_strand_id
1 'polypeptide(L)'
;MISVVTLTYKRGHLLEEAIESFLQQDQADCEMVIINDDVDVKYVYDDSRIKIYNLAKRYSSIIKKLQLGFFLATNRYMFRLDDDDLLSEHCLRDAKNAIKENPGYDIYRSKNHYYFVNNIFNCISSNINNGNIYTKDFISKLEWTDPGIAEDVWLTFECGGSIYAYSDISMLYRWGMATYHISGLANYYVDPEDALKPLSALYTKKGKINLTPNFANNYYEQVRENNSI
;
A
#
# COMPACT_ATOMS: atom_id res chain seq x y z
N MET A 1 13.15 -0.81 12.28
CA MET A 1 11.85 -1.50 12.21
C MET A 1 10.89 -0.67 11.38
N ILE A 2 10.14 -1.33 10.46
CA ILE A 2 9.21 -0.69 9.51
C ILE A 2 7.79 -1.23 9.78
N SER A 3 6.79 -0.35 9.79
CA SER A 3 5.37 -0.71 9.74
C SER A 3 4.87 -0.50 8.31
N VAL A 4 4.34 -1.55 7.70
CA VAL A 4 3.61 -1.45 6.43
C VAL A 4 2.18 -1.06 6.74
N VAL A 5 1.70 0.06 6.21
CA VAL A 5 0.35 0.58 6.44
C VAL A 5 -0.47 0.43 5.17
N THR A 6 -1.56 -0.32 5.27
CA THR A 6 -2.44 -0.64 4.14
C THR A 6 -3.87 -0.24 4.44
N LEU A 7 -4.50 0.45 3.51
CA LEU A 7 -5.90 0.82 3.57
C LEU A 7 -6.70 -0.11 2.66
N THR A 8 -7.82 -0.63 3.13
CA THR A 8 -8.68 -1.49 2.30
C THR A 8 -10.16 -1.14 2.43
N TYR A 9 -10.91 -1.32 1.35
CA TYR A 9 -12.35 -1.21 1.30
C TYR A 9 -12.92 -2.13 0.21
N LYS A 10 -13.66 -3.17 0.59
CA LYS A 10 -14.33 -4.12 -0.31
C LYS A 10 -13.40 -4.87 -1.31
N ARG A 11 -12.10 -4.92 -1.03
CA ARG A 11 -11.09 -5.53 -1.91
C ARG A 11 -10.31 -6.67 -1.22
N GLY A 12 -11.01 -7.52 -0.45
CA GLY A 12 -10.37 -8.59 0.35
C GLY A 12 -9.47 -9.53 -0.46
N HIS A 13 -9.82 -9.83 -1.72
CA HIS A 13 -8.99 -10.67 -2.59
C HIS A 13 -7.64 -10.02 -2.95
N LEU A 14 -7.61 -8.70 -3.15
CA LEU A 14 -6.37 -7.97 -3.38
C LEU A 14 -5.57 -7.81 -2.09
N LEU A 15 -6.27 -7.57 -0.98
CA LEU A 15 -5.67 -7.53 0.34
C LEU A 15 -4.96 -8.86 0.69
N GLU A 16 -5.52 -10.01 0.31
CA GLU A 16 -4.87 -11.31 0.51
C GLU A 16 -3.54 -11.41 -0.21
N GLU A 17 -3.44 -10.89 -1.44
CA GLU A 17 -2.17 -10.84 -2.19
C GLU A 17 -1.18 -9.84 -1.56
N ALA A 18 -1.65 -8.66 -1.12
CA ALA A 18 -0.81 -7.68 -0.42
C ALA A 18 -0.24 -8.26 0.89
N ILE A 19 -1.06 -8.98 1.66
CA ILE A 19 -0.60 -9.71 2.87
C ILE A 19 0.41 -10.78 2.50
N GLU A 20 0.16 -11.57 1.46
CA GLU A 20 1.10 -12.60 1.00
C GLU A 20 2.47 -11.99 0.66
N SER A 21 2.50 -10.86 -0.04
CA SER A 21 3.74 -10.16 -0.36
C SER A 21 4.50 -9.70 0.89
N PHE A 22 3.78 -9.32 1.96
CA PHE A 22 4.38 -8.97 3.25
C PHE A 22 4.90 -10.21 3.98
N LEU A 23 4.16 -11.31 3.99
CA LEU A 23 4.56 -12.56 4.65
C LEU A 23 5.82 -13.16 4.05
N GLN A 24 6.06 -12.96 2.75
CA GLN A 24 7.25 -13.41 2.05
C GLN A 24 8.50 -12.55 2.30
N GLN A 25 8.35 -11.40 3.00
CA GLN A 25 9.53 -10.60 3.38
C GLN A 25 10.39 -11.33 4.41
N ASP A 26 11.70 -11.28 4.23
CA ASP A 26 12.71 -11.90 5.09
C ASP A 26 12.96 -11.13 6.42
N GLN A 27 12.07 -10.20 6.78
CA GLN A 27 12.24 -9.27 7.90
C GLN A 27 11.23 -9.54 9.02
N ALA A 28 11.65 -10.30 10.02
CA ALA A 28 10.79 -10.68 11.15
C ALA A 28 10.39 -9.53 12.09
N ASP A 29 11.14 -8.42 12.08
CA ASP A 29 10.93 -7.26 12.96
C ASP A 29 10.05 -6.16 12.31
N CYS A 30 9.26 -6.51 11.30
CA CYS A 30 8.28 -5.65 10.66
C CYS A 30 6.85 -6.03 11.08
N GLU A 31 5.94 -5.07 10.99
CA GLU A 31 4.51 -5.30 11.17
C GLU A 31 3.73 -4.78 9.96
N MET A 32 2.53 -5.30 9.75
CA MET A 32 1.57 -4.78 8.79
C MET A 32 0.33 -4.30 9.54
N VAL A 33 -0.04 -3.03 9.34
CA VAL A 33 -1.22 -2.39 9.94
C VAL A 33 -2.24 -2.17 8.84
N ILE A 34 -3.37 -2.86 8.94
CA ILE A 34 -4.44 -2.83 7.93
C ILE A 34 -5.64 -2.08 8.50
N ILE A 35 -6.11 -1.08 7.77
CA ILE A 35 -7.30 -0.32 8.12
C ILE A 35 -8.42 -0.68 7.14
N ASN A 36 -9.39 -1.43 7.64
CA ASN A 36 -10.61 -1.77 6.91
C ASN A 36 -11.78 -0.91 7.39
N ASP A 37 -12.37 -0.13 6.51
CA ASP A 37 -13.55 0.68 6.79
C ASP A 37 -14.83 0.19 6.08
N ASP A 38 -14.82 -1.04 5.58
CA ASP A 38 -16.04 -1.74 5.17
C ASP A 38 -16.80 -2.20 6.40
N VAL A 39 -17.93 -1.55 6.66
CA VAL A 39 -18.78 -1.83 7.85
C VAL A 39 -19.50 -3.17 7.78
N ASP A 40 -19.66 -3.72 6.59
CA ASP A 40 -20.33 -5.01 6.37
C ASP A 40 -19.37 -6.20 6.54
N VAL A 41 -18.04 -5.97 6.52
CA VAL A 41 -17.02 -7.02 6.53
C VAL A 41 -16.01 -6.81 7.65
N LYS A 42 -15.74 -7.90 8.39
CA LYS A 42 -14.66 -7.96 9.38
C LYS A 42 -13.61 -8.96 8.92
N TYR A 43 -12.49 -8.47 8.43
CA TYR A 43 -11.35 -9.31 8.11
C TYR A 43 -10.64 -9.81 9.36
N VAL A 44 -10.20 -11.06 9.33
CA VAL A 44 -9.43 -11.71 10.39
C VAL A 44 -8.30 -12.51 9.76
N TYR A 45 -7.11 -12.40 10.33
CA TYR A 45 -5.97 -13.23 10.01
C TYR A 45 -5.12 -13.42 11.27
N ASP A 46 -4.63 -14.61 11.52
CA ASP A 46 -3.88 -14.97 12.73
C ASP A 46 -2.38 -15.03 12.42
N ASP A 47 -1.72 -13.88 12.44
CA ASP A 47 -0.27 -13.72 12.47
C ASP A 47 0.05 -12.53 13.37
N SER A 48 0.98 -12.70 14.30
CA SER A 48 1.34 -11.68 15.29
C SER A 48 1.90 -10.38 14.69
N ARG A 49 2.41 -10.44 13.48
CA ARG A 49 2.94 -9.28 12.74
C ARG A 49 1.84 -8.49 12.01
N ILE A 50 0.62 -9.05 11.88
CA ILE A 50 -0.47 -8.43 11.10
C ILE A 50 -1.57 -7.97 12.04
N LYS A 51 -1.82 -6.67 12.03
CA LYS A 51 -2.84 -6.01 12.86
C LYS A 51 -3.95 -5.46 11.98
N ILE A 52 -5.14 -6.04 12.07
CA ILE A 52 -6.31 -5.62 11.28
C ILE A 52 -7.27 -4.85 12.15
N TYR A 53 -7.50 -3.59 11.79
CA TYR A 53 -8.46 -2.70 12.43
C TYR A 53 -9.71 -2.59 11.56
N ASN A 54 -10.78 -3.31 11.97
CA ASN A 54 -12.08 -3.24 11.31
C ASN A 54 -12.88 -2.10 11.95
N LEU A 55 -13.13 -1.04 11.20
CA LEU A 55 -13.77 0.16 11.72
C LEU A 55 -15.30 0.03 11.72
N ALA A 56 -15.93 0.69 12.69
CA ALA A 56 -17.39 0.68 12.82
C ALA A 56 -18.11 1.64 11.84
N LYS A 57 -17.35 2.47 11.14
CA LYS A 57 -17.88 3.44 10.16
C LYS A 57 -16.88 3.64 9.03
N ARG A 58 -17.40 3.97 7.85
CA ARG A 58 -16.60 4.38 6.72
C ARG A 58 -16.00 5.78 6.93
N TYR A 59 -14.78 5.97 6.46
CA TYR A 59 -14.14 7.27 6.40
C TYR A 59 -14.50 7.98 5.09
N SER A 60 -14.84 9.26 5.18
CA SER A 60 -15.13 10.10 4.01
C SER A 60 -13.87 10.57 3.27
N SER A 61 -12.69 10.41 3.88
CA SER A 61 -11.42 10.88 3.35
C SER A 61 -10.34 9.82 3.51
N ILE A 62 -9.63 9.49 2.42
CA ILE A 62 -8.50 8.57 2.42
C ILE A 62 -7.36 9.10 3.30
N ILE A 63 -7.14 10.42 3.31
CA ILE A 63 -6.14 11.10 4.15
C ILE A 63 -6.36 10.81 5.64
N LYS A 64 -7.60 10.96 6.12
CA LYS A 64 -7.90 10.69 7.54
C LYS A 64 -7.81 9.21 7.89
N LYS A 65 -8.12 8.33 6.95
CA LYS A 65 -7.95 6.90 7.11
C LYS A 65 -6.46 6.53 7.16
N LEU A 66 -5.64 7.15 6.32
CA LEU A 66 -4.19 6.98 6.30
C LEU A 66 -3.55 7.53 7.58
N GLN A 67 -3.97 8.71 8.05
CA GLN A 67 -3.56 9.28 9.34
C GLN A 67 -3.79 8.29 10.49
N LEU A 68 -4.97 7.67 10.53
CA LEU A 68 -5.28 6.64 11.54
C LEU A 68 -4.32 5.45 11.43
N GLY A 69 -4.05 4.95 10.21
CA GLY A 69 -3.12 3.85 9.98
C GLY A 69 -1.71 4.18 10.48
N PHE A 70 -1.20 5.36 10.17
CA PHE A 70 0.10 5.82 10.66
C PHE A 70 0.13 6.04 12.18
N PHE A 71 -0.96 6.51 12.77
CA PHE A 71 -1.06 6.65 14.22
C PHE A 71 -1.00 5.29 14.94
N LEU A 72 -1.65 4.28 14.39
CA LEU A 72 -1.68 2.92 14.94
C LEU A 72 -0.39 2.11 14.70
N ALA A 73 0.42 2.53 13.73
CA ALA A 73 1.72 1.94 13.45
C ALA A 73 2.68 2.13 14.65
N THR A 74 3.38 1.06 15.05
CA THR A 74 4.23 1.11 16.26
C THR A 74 5.70 1.43 15.95
N ASN A 75 6.17 1.19 14.73
CA ASN A 75 7.55 1.40 14.34
C ASN A 75 7.85 2.86 13.96
N ARG A 76 9.13 3.20 13.93
CA ARG A 76 9.61 4.55 13.58
C ARG A 76 9.40 4.91 12.12
N TYR A 77 9.45 3.92 11.23
CA TYR A 77 9.33 4.09 9.79
C TYR A 77 8.05 3.42 9.30
N MET A 78 7.29 4.12 8.48
CA MET A 78 5.99 3.66 7.99
C MET A 78 6.00 3.61 6.47
N PHE A 79 5.91 2.41 5.92
CA PHE A 79 5.79 2.16 4.48
C PHE A 79 4.31 2.18 4.10
N ARG A 80 3.92 3.03 3.15
CA ARG A 80 2.57 3.00 2.60
C ARG A 80 2.49 1.98 1.47
N LEU A 81 1.59 1.01 1.60
CA LEU A 81 1.27 0.02 0.58
C LEU A 81 -0.25 0.04 0.34
N ASP A 82 -0.68 0.23 -0.90
CA ASP A 82 -2.08 0.07 -1.25
C ASP A 82 -2.46 -1.41 -1.29
N ASP A 83 -3.73 -1.74 -1.03
CA ASP A 83 -4.19 -3.14 -0.97
C ASP A 83 -4.25 -3.82 -2.35
N ASP A 84 -4.10 -3.07 -3.43
CA ASP A 84 -4.00 -3.55 -4.81
C ASP A 84 -2.56 -3.60 -5.34
N ASP A 85 -1.57 -3.23 -4.52
CA ASP A 85 -0.14 -3.34 -4.84
C ASP A 85 0.55 -4.42 -4.01
N LEU A 86 1.77 -4.81 -4.40
CA LEU A 86 2.56 -5.83 -3.72
C LEU A 86 3.94 -5.29 -3.36
N LEU A 87 4.50 -5.70 -2.23
CA LEU A 87 5.91 -5.47 -1.94
C LEU A 87 6.78 -6.26 -2.94
N SER A 88 7.90 -5.71 -3.38
CA SER A 88 8.90 -6.49 -4.10
C SER A 88 9.54 -7.53 -3.16
N GLU A 89 10.18 -8.55 -3.73
CA GLU A 89 10.69 -9.71 -2.98
C GLU A 89 11.62 -9.34 -1.81
N HIS A 90 12.36 -8.24 -1.92
CA HIS A 90 13.34 -7.77 -0.93
C HIS A 90 13.07 -6.35 -0.40
N CYS A 91 11.88 -5.84 -0.64
CA CYS A 91 11.50 -4.46 -0.36
C CYS A 91 11.91 -3.97 1.04
N LEU A 92 11.52 -4.70 2.09
CA LEU A 92 11.74 -4.24 3.47
C LEU A 92 13.21 -4.32 3.89
N ARG A 93 13.97 -5.27 3.35
CA ARG A 93 15.42 -5.36 3.55
C ARG A 93 16.13 -4.17 2.90
N ASP A 94 15.82 -3.90 1.65
CA ASP A 94 16.48 -2.87 0.86
C ASP A 94 16.13 -1.47 1.38
N ALA A 95 14.88 -1.28 1.82
CA ALA A 95 14.43 -0.09 2.54
C ALA A 95 15.21 0.14 3.85
N LYS A 96 15.43 -0.91 4.66
CA LYS A 96 16.23 -0.81 5.89
C LYS A 96 17.68 -0.46 5.61
N ASN A 97 18.27 -1.01 4.55
CA ASN A 97 19.63 -0.68 4.14
C ASN A 97 19.72 0.79 3.73
N ALA A 98 18.80 1.27 2.89
CA ALA A 98 18.74 2.67 2.48
C ALA A 98 18.64 3.63 3.68
N ILE A 99 17.78 3.31 4.66
CA ILE A 99 17.62 4.10 5.89
C ILE A 99 18.90 4.07 6.76
N LYS A 100 19.53 2.91 6.88
CA LYS A 100 20.75 2.74 7.69
C LYS A 100 21.94 3.49 7.10
N GLU A 101 22.09 3.43 5.80
CA GLU A 101 23.21 4.07 5.07
C GLU A 101 23.02 5.58 4.94
N ASN A 102 21.79 6.05 4.91
CA ASN A 102 21.44 7.46 4.74
C ASN A 102 20.44 7.93 5.82
N PRO A 103 20.82 8.00 7.08
CA PRO A 103 19.92 8.40 8.15
C PRO A 103 19.58 9.89 8.10
N GLY A 104 18.45 10.27 8.71
CA GLY A 104 18.10 11.67 8.95
C GLY A 104 17.15 12.30 7.94
N TYR A 105 16.69 11.55 6.94
CA TYR A 105 15.64 12.02 6.05
C TYR A 105 14.25 11.71 6.62
N ASP A 106 13.29 12.54 6.26
CA ASP A 106 11.88 12.39 6.65
C ASP A 106 11.16 11.33 5.80
N ILE A 107 11.55 11.24 4.53
CA ILE A 107 10.94 10.40 3.51
C ILE A 107 12.02 9.60 2.79
N TYR A 108 11.81 8.29 2.63
CA TYR A 108 12.63 7.43 1.79
C TYR A 108 11.78 6.92 0.63
N ARG A 109 12.21 7.21 -0.58
CA ARG A 109 11.48 6.93 -1.81
C ARG A 109 12.29 6.01 -2.71
N SER A 110 11.71 4.90 -3.14
CA SER A 110 12.27 4.15 -4.27
C SER A 110 12.12 4.96 -5.57
N LYS A 111 13.16 4.94 -6.40
CA LYS A 111 13.11 5.56 -7.74
C LYS A 111 12.38 4.68 -8.74
N ASN A 112 12.32 3.37 -8.51
CA ASN A 112 11.86 2.39 -9.47
C ASN A 112 10.83 1.44 -8.87
N HIS A 113 9.88 1.02 -9.70
CA HIS A 113 8.83 0.07 -9.33
C HIS A 113 8.62 -0.88 -10.50
N TYR A 114 8.30 -2.15 -10.22
CA TYR A 114 7.78 -3.05 -11.24
C TYR A 114 6.37 -2.62 -11.60
N TYR A 115 6.13 -2.39 -12.87
CA TYR A 115 4.83 -1.96 -13.37
C TYR A 115 4.12 -3.12 -14.06
N PHE A 116 2.93 -3.44 -13.58
CA PHE A 116 2.08 -4.49 -14.09
C PHE A 116 0.81 -3.90 -14.70
N VAL A 117 0.39 -4.44 -15.83
CA VAL A 117 -0.90 -4.11 -16.47
C VAL A 117 -1.72 -5.39 -16.59
N ASN A 118 -2.91 -5.42 -15.99
CA ASN A 118 -3.77 -6.60 -15.97
C ASN A 118 -3.05 -7.87 -15.47
N ASN A 119 -2.24 -7.72 -14.41
CA ASN A 119 -1.42 -8.80 -13.80
C ASN A 119 -0.29 -9.36 -14.69
N ILE A 120 0.06 -8.66 -15.76
CA ILE A 120 1.19 -9.00 -16.62
C ILE A 120 2.28 -7.95 -16.43
N PHE A 121 3.53 -8.41 -16.21
CA PHE A 121 4.68 -7.51 -16.14
C PHE A 121 4.81 -6.70 -17.42
N ASN A 122 4.96 -5.39 -17.29
CA ASN A 122 5.08 -4.49 -18.42
C ASN A 122 6.48 -3.88 -18.51
N CYS A 123 6.94 -3.22 -17.45
CA CYS A 123 8.24 -2.55 -17.42
C CYS A 123 8.66 -2.18 -15.98
N ILE A 124 9.86 -1.61 -15.86
CA ILE A 124 10.28 -0.87 -14.66
C ILE A 124 9.91 0.60 -14.87
N SER A 125 9.17 1.19 -13.94
CA SER A 125 8.71 2.58 -14.01
C SER A 125 9.28 3.41 -12.88
N SER A 126 9.69 4.64 -13.20
CA SER A 126 10.14 5.65 -12.21
C SER A 126 9.07 6.72 -11.91
N ASN A 127 7.90 6.65 -12.55
CA ASN A 127 6.85 7.67 -12.46
C ASN A 127 5.75 7.34 -11.44
N ILE A 128 6.07 6.51 -10.46
CA ILE A 128 5.11 6.08 -9.43
C ILE A 128 5.45 6.78 -8.11
N ASN A 129 4.46 7.40 -7.48
CA ASN A 129 4.64 8.15 -6.24
C ASN A 129 4.23 7.36 -4.99
N ASN A 130 3.71 6.17 -5.15
CA ASN A 130 3.32 5.26 -4.06
C ASN A 130 4.51 4.42 -3.54
N GLY A 131 4.33 3.69 -2.44
CA GLY A 131 5.39 2.83 -1.90
C GLY A 131 6.53 3.60 -1.21
N ASN A 132 6.26 4.78 -0.67
CA ASN A 132 7.21 5.59 0.07
C ASN A 132 7.19 5.25 1.56
N ILE A 133 8.32 5.54 2.23
CA ILE A 133 8.50 5.37 3.65
C ILE A 133 8.60 6.73 4.31
N TYR A 134 7.83 6.93 5.36
CA TYR A 134 7.77 8.17 6.13
C TYR A 134 8.26 7.93 7.56
N THR A 135 8.99 8.88 8.15
CA THR A 135 9.33 8.81 9.57
C THR A 135 8.15 9.21 10.44
N LYS A 136 8.02 8.58 11.60
CA LYS A 136 6.97 8.91 12.57
C LYS A 136 7.08 10.36 13.05
N ASP A 137 8.31 10.87 13.18
CA ASP A 137 8.57 12.25 13.57
C ASP A 137 8.04 13.26 12.55
N PHE A 138 8.20 12.97 11.26
CA PHE A 138 7.64 13.79 10.18
C PHE A 138 6.10 13.76 10.19
N ILE A 139 5.53 12.56 10.18
CA ILE A 139 4.06 12.35 10.17
C ILE A 139 3.37 13.01 11.36
N SER A 140 4.02 13.01 12.54
CA SER A 140 3.43 13.60 13.76
C SER A 140 3.32 15.14 13.72
N LYS A 141 4.05 15.78 12.84
CA LYS A 141 4.06 17.27 12.68
C LYS A 141 3.09 17.76 11.60
N LEU A 142 2.51 16.83 10.82
CA LEU A 142 1.64 17.23 9.71
C LEU A 142 0.28 17.74 10.19
N GLU A 143 -0.19 18.80 9.58
CA GLU A 143 -1.58 19.22 9.65
C GLU A 143 -2.39 18.43 8.62
N TRP A 144 -3.09 17.41 9.07
CA TRP A 144 -3.84 16.48 8.23
C TRP A 144 -5.15 17.13 7.72
N THR A 145 -5.05 17.88 6.65
CA THR A 145 -6.18 18.49 5.93
C THR A 145 -6.39 17.77 4.60
N ASP A 146 -7.58 17.93 4.02
CA ASP A 146 -7.80 17.43 2.64
C ASP A 146 -7.01 18.32 1.67
N PRO A 147 -6.03 17.75 0.93
CA PRO A 147 -5.14 18.56 0.10
C PRO A 147 -5.76 18.97 -1.24
N GLY A 148 -6.92 18.43 -1.61
CA GLY A 148 -7.51 18.62 -2.94
C GLY A 148 -6.70 18.02 -4.11
N ILE A 149 -5.67 17.23 -3.80
CA ILE A 149 -4.83 16.49 -4.74
C ILE A 149 -4.64 15.05 -4.24
N ALA A 150 -4.01 14.19 -5.05
CA ALA A 150 -3.71 12.82 -4.65
C ALA A 150 -2.83 12.81 -3.37
N GLU A 151 -3.20 11.99 -2.42
CA GLU A 151 -2.61 11.99 -1.08
C GLU A 151 -1.15 11.53 -1.05
N ASP A 152 -0.73 10.70 -2.00
CA ASP A 152 0.66 10.28 -2.18
C ASP A 152 1.54 11.43 -2.67
N VAL A 153 1.05 12.24 -3.59
CA VAL A 153 1.70 13.46 -4.08
C VAL A 153 1.81 14.48 -2.94
N TRP A 154 0.72 14.70 -2.21
CA TRP A 154 0.69 15.63 -1.08
C TRP A 154 1.70 15.24 0.01
N LEU A 155 1.66 13.99 0.48
CA LEU A 155 2.57 13.51 1.52
C LEU A 155 4.04 13.58 1.10
N THR A 156 4.32 13.30 -0.17
CA THR A 156 5.70 13.17 -0.64
C THR A 156 6.32 14.53 -1.00
N PHE A 157 5.56 15.42 -1.62
CA PHE A 157 6.13 16.61 -2.23
C PHE A 157 5.62 17.94 -1.63
N GLU A 158 4.40 17.98 -1.09
CA GLU A 158 3.79 19.23 -0.63
C GLU A 158 3.97 19.46 0.88
N CYS A 159 4.24 18.40 1.65
CA CYS A 159 4.40 18.52 3.10
C CYS A 159 5.80 18.98 3.57
N GLY A 160 6.72 19.25 2.67
CA GLY A 160 8.02 19.85 2.98
C GLY A 160 9.02 18.92 3.69
N GLY A 161 8.81 17.60 3.65
CA GLY A 161 9.76 16.63 4.19
C GLY A 161 11.03 16.51 3.35
N SER A 162 12.17 16.27 4.01
CA SER A 162 13.43 15.96 3.33
C SER A 162 13.36 14.54 2.74
N ILE A 163 13.71 14.40 1.44
CA ILE A 163 13.56 13.16 0.69
C ILE A 163 14.93 12.55 0.37
N TYR A 164 15.11 11.27 0.70
CA TYR A 164 16.16 10.43 0.16
C TYR A 164 15.59 9.46 -0.86
N ALA A 165 16.12 9.46 -2.09
CA ALA A 165 15.69 8.59 -3.16
C ALA A 165 16.75 7.50 -3.43
N TYR A 166 16.36 6.22 -3.23
CA TYR A 166 17.21 5.05 -3.46
C TYR A 166 16.82 4.30 -4.74
N SER A 167 17.71 3.44 -5.23
CA SER A 167 17.58 2.78 -6.53
C SER A 167 16.84 1.44 -6.50
N ASP A 168 16.81 0.78 -5.33
CA ASP A 168 16.20 -0.53 -5.21
C ASP A 168 14.69 -0.46 -5.42
N ILE A 169 14.12 -1.52 -5.99
CA ILE A 169 12.70 -1.56 -6.33
C ILE A 169 11.88 -1.93 -5.11
N SER A 170 10.95 -1.07 -4.71
CA SER A 170 10.17 -1.24 -3.49
C SER A 170 8.90 -2.07 -3.67
N MET A 171 8.25 -2.00 -4.83
CA MET A 171 6.93 -2.62 -4.99
C MET A 171 6.64 -3.02 -6.44
N LEU A 172 5.63 -3.86 -6.58
CA LEU A 172 4.93 -4.16 -7.82
C LEU A 172 3.67 -3.30 -7.84
N TYR A 173 3.69 -2.26 -8.66
CA TYR A 173 2.55 -1.39 -8.88
C TYR A 173 1.65 -2.00 -9.94
N ARG A 174 0.40 -2.27 -9.58
CA ARG A 174 -0.55 -2.95 -10.46
C ARG A 174 -1.56 -1.98 -11.02
N TRP A 175 -1.54 -1.80 -12.34
CA TRP A 175 -2.52 -1.03 -13.07
C TRP A 175 -3.43 -1.97 -13.87
N GLY A 176 -4.69 -1.77 -13.79
CA GLY A 176 -5.59 -2.60 -14.53
C GLY A 176 -6.98 -2.05 -14.60
N MET A 177 -7.76 -2.65 -15.49
CA MET A 177 -9.16 -2.32 -15.68
C MET A 177 -9.89 -2.31 -14.34
N ALA A 178 -11.04 -1.73 -14.35
CA ALA A 178 -12.12 -1.62 -13.37
C ALA A 178 -12.00 -2.37 -12.01
N THR A 179 -11.14 -3.37 -11.90
CA THR A 179 -11.00 -4.21 -10.72
C THR A 179 -9.94 -3.73 -9.73
N TYR A 180 -9.03 -2.86 -10.14
CA TYR A 180 -7.85 -2.53 -9.34
C TYR A 180 -7.81 -1.10 -8.84
N HIS A 181 -8.02 -0.10 -9.68
CA HIS A 181 -7.88 1.29 -9.31
C HIS A 181 -9.18 2.07 -9.49
N ILE A 182 -9.55 2.86 -8.48
CA ILE A 182 -10.62 3.85 -8.63
C ILE A 182 -10.26 4.84 -9.74
N SER A 183 -8.99 5.28 -9.81
CA SER A 183 -8.47 6.16 -10.85
C SER A 183 -8.41 5.51 -12.24
N GLY A 184 -8.32 4.17 -12.32
CA GLY A 184 -8.36 3.43 -13.61
C GLY A 184 -9.76 3.23 -14.16
N LEU A 185 -10.79 3.45 -13.37
CA LEU A 185 -12.19 3.30 -13.79
C LEU A 185 -12.74 4.51 -14.53
N ALA A 186 -12.07 5.63 -14.46
CA ALA A 186 -12.76 6.81 -14.87
C ALA A 186 -11.93 7.97 -15.30
N ASN A 187 -12.51 8.69 -16.09
CA ASN A 187 -12.49 10.13 -15.98
C ASN A 187 -12.56 10.55 -14.51
N TYR A 188 -11.63 11.36 -14.04
CA TYR A 188 -11.48 11.91 -12.68
C TYR A 188 -12.73 12.60 -12.08
N TYR A 189 -13.88 12.50 -12.70
CA TYR A 189 -15.15 13.15 -12.38
C TYR A 189 -16.26 12.19 -11.98
N VAL A 190 -15.96 10.90 -11.81
CA VAL A 190 -16.97 9.94 -11.31
C VAL A 190 -16.94 9.98 -9.80
N ASP A 191 -18.13 10.11 -9.20
CA ASP A 191 -18.30 9.98 -7.77
C ASP A 191 -17.60 8.69 -7.30
N PRO A 192 -16.73 8.76 -6.28
CA PRO A 192 -16.03 7.58 -5.75
C PRO A 192 -16.97 6.41 -5.40
N GLU A 193 -18.21 6.69 -4.99
CA GLU A 193 -19.23 5.67 -4.74
C GLU A 193 -19.69 4.99 -6.04
N ASP A 194 -19.83 5.73 -7.13
CA ASP A 194 -20.21 5.19 -8.44
C ASP A 194 -19.06 4.40 -9.06
N ALA A 195 -17.83 4.83 -8.87
CA ALA A 195 -16.64 4.08 -9.29
C ALA A 195 -16.49 2.74 -8.54
N LEU A 196 -16.95 2.66 -7.30
CA LEU A 196 -16.92 1.44 -6.49
C LEU A 196 -18.08 0.48 -6.76
N LYS A 197 -19.14 0.91 -7.44
CA LYS A 197 -20.31 0.04 -7.74
C LYS A 197 -19.95 -1.26 -8.48
N PRO A 198 -19.13 -1.23 -9.53
CA PRO A 198 -18.68 -2.47 -10.19
C PRO A 198 -17.88 -3.37 -9.27
N LEU A 199 -17.02 -2.81 -8.41
CA LEU A 199 -16.24 -3.56 -7.43
C LEU A 199 -17.12 -4.13 -6.32
N SER A 200 -18.09 -3.36 -5.83
CA SER A 200 -19.03 -3.82 -4.80
C SER A 200 -19.99 -4.90 -5.32
N ALA A 201 -20.30 -4.94 -6.60
CA ALA A 201 -21.06 -6.04 -7.21
C ALA A 201 -20.28 -7.36 -7.24
N LEU A 202 -18.95 -7.31 -7.32
CA LEU A 202 -18.07 -8.47 -7.25
C LEU A 202 -17.82 -8.94 -5.82
N TYR A 203 -17.97 -8.04 -4.83
CA TYR A 203 -17.65 -8.28 -3.42
C TYR A 203 -18.90 -8.18 -2.54
N THR A 204 -19.74 -9.20 -2.60
CA THR A 204 -20.97 -9.30 -1.81
C THR A 204 -20.81 -10.02 -0.47
N LYS A 205 -19.59 -10.43 -0.12
CA LYS A 205 -19.33 -11.12 1.16
C LYS A 205 -19.61 -10.17 2.31
N LYS A 206 -20.33 -10.65 3.32
CA LYS A 206 -20.65 -9.93 4.56
C LYS A 206 -20.25 -10.75 5.78
N GLY A 207 -20.07 -10.04 6.91
CA GLY A 207 -19.74 -10.70 8.17
C GLY A 207 -18.25 -10.92 8.37
N LYS A 208 -17.90 -11.95 9.16
CA LYS A 208 -16.52 -12.28 9.46
C LYS A 208 -15.90 -13.10 8.32
N ILE A 209 -14.79 -12.63 7.78
CA ILE A 209 -14.04 -13.28 6.71
C ILE A 209 -12.64 -13.61 7.24
N ASN A 210 -12.30 -14.89 7.28
CA ASN A 210 -10.94 -15.33 7.51
C ASN A 210 -10.17 -15.19 6.19
N LEU A 211 -9.13 -14.37 6.20
CA LEU A 211 -8.27 -14.17 5.04
C LEU A 211 -7.39 -15.41 4.83
N THR A 212 -7.13 -15.71 3.57
CA THR A 212 -6.26 -16.81 3.12
C THR A 212 -5.21 -16.25 2.15
N PRO A 213 -4.15 -15.58 2.68
CA PRO A 213 -3.15 -14.94 1.85
C PRO A 213 -2.54 -15.91 0.84
N ASN A 214 -2.55 -15.51 -0.42
CA ASN A 214 -1.92 -16.20 -1.53
C ASN A 214 -1.82 -15.25 -2.74
N PHE A 215 -0.93 -15.55 -3.68
CA PHE A 215 -0.92 -14.87 -4.97
C PHE A 215 -1.87 -15.57 -5.95
N ALA A 216 -2.69 -14.79 -6.65
CA ALA A 216 -3.51 -15.29 -7.76
C ALA A 216 -2.68 -15.51 -9.05
N ASN A 217 -1.50 -14.89 -9.15
CA ASN A 217 -0.62 -14.96 -10.30
C ASN A 217 0.84 -15.13 -9.88
N ASN A 218 1.70 -15.53 -10.81
CA ASN A 218 3.13 -15.75 -10.62
C ASN A 218 3.96 -14.46 -10.74
N TYR A 219 3.63 -13.42 -9.99
CA TYR A 219 4.22 -12.08 -10.14
C TYR A 219 5.74 -12.07 -10.07
N TYR A 220 6.35 -12.72 -9.08
CA TYR A 220 7.80 -12.70 -8.90
C TYR A 220 8.53 -13.51 -9.97
N GLU A 221 7.92 -14.57 -10.50
CA GLU A 221 8.47 -15.33 -11.64
C GLU A 221 8.50 -14.45 -12.89
N GLN A 222 7.40 -13.76 -13.19
CA GLN A 222 7.36 -12.83 -14.32
C GLN A 222 8.46 -11.76 -14.22
N VAL A 223 8.70 -11.23 -13.01
CA VAL A 223 9.77 -10.25 -12.78
C VAL A 223 11.15 -10.88 -13.06
N ARG A 224 11.42 -12.09 -12.55
CA ARG A 224 12.71 -12.78 -12.73
C ARG A 224 12.96 -13.11 -14.20
N GLU A 225 11.97 -13.62 -14.91
CA GLU A 225 12.06 -13.95 -16.33
C GLU A 225 12.39 -12.73 -17.20
N ASN A 226 11.78 -11.58 -16.90
CA ASN A 226 11.99 -10.35 -17.66
C ASN A 226 13.24 -9.56 -17.26
N ASN A 227 13.83 -9.80 -16.08
CA ASN A 227 15.10 -9.18 -15.65
C ASN A 227 16.33 -10.06 -15.88
N SER A 228 16.18 -11.26 -16.44
CA SER A 228 17.26 -12.19 -16.76
C SER A 228 17.83 -12.01 -18.18
N ILE A 229 17.44 -10.92 -18.86
CA ILE A 229 17.87 -10.58 -20.22
C ILE A 229 18.89 -9.45 -20.18
#